data_3ae939a84e4ecb7066ba2aeb6ca5a5d8
#
_entry.id   3ae939a84e4ecb7066ba2aeb6ca5a5d8
#
_cell.length_a   1.000
_cell.length_b   1.000
_cell.length_c   1.000
_cell.angle_alpha   90.00
_cell.angle_beta   90.00
_cell.angle_gamma   90.00
#
_symmetry.space_group_name_H-M   'P 1'
#
loop_
_entity.id
_entity.type
_entity.pdbx_description
1 polymer ?
#
loop_
_entity_poly.entity_id
_entity_poly.type
_entity_poly.pdbx_seq_one_letter_code
_entity_poly.pdbx_strand_id
1 'polypeptide(L)'
;MSDSALDTLWDRPLYPDPRLRLHLREADYSRPLLEIPPEQKQSILDKLEILYGSETARVCFPELERILRVYHAHKTPEMLAADAGFNPTQRFTEKDVILITYGDLLRSPGKAPLQALSDILTVFVRRSINTVHLLPFFPYSSDRGFSVMDYEEVDPGLGTWEDVERLSLSFNLMFDGVVNHVSAKSRWFQRFLDADPFYGDFFITFSTREAPDDDHVRLILRPRTSKFLTTFQTLRGPKLVWTTFSPDQVDLNYKNPQTLLRILEILLYYVRRGANIIRLDAVTYVWHELGTSCAHLRQTHAVVQLFRSILDTVAPQVALLTETNVPHQDNISYFGDGANEAHMVYNFALPPLVLFSFLSGNCRKLSQWAALLERISDRATYLNFLASHDGIGVLPVRDLLTSEEIDLMIKKVIDHGGLVSYRTGADGNPSPYELNTTWFSALNPPESAESADLQADRFVASHAVAAVLHGVPAVYLPSLWGSRNDSEAVLRGEEPRSINRRTAEERELWEQLGDSDSSAHKVCSRLVALIEKRVACPAFHPNGSQRVLQKHDHVFMVIRQSPDRSRWLLALTNVAEKNQEVRLTSADLGRPEGSVRAWKDILSDSEIPPSDGGVKTTLRPYQTLWLTAVNP
;
A
#
# COMPACT_ATOMS: atom_id res chain seq x y z
N MET A 1 0.44 7.05 36.09
CA MET A 1 -0.82 6.35 35.77
C MET A 1 -0.56 4.88 35.96
N SER A 2 -1.37 4.17 36.75
CA SER A 2 -1.11 2.78 37.13
C SER A 2 -1.35 1.82 35.94
N ASP A 3 -0.50 0.81 35.79
CA ASP A 3 -0.54 -0.23 34.75
C ASP A 3 -1.91 -0.92 34.56
N SER A 4 -2.77 -0.88 35.57
CA SER A 4 -4.09 -1.53 35.53
C SER A 4 -5.16 -0.82 34.67
N ALA A 5 -4.97 0.45 34.31
CA ALA A 5 -5.89 1.17 33.43
C ALA A 5 -5.58 0.98 31.94
N LEU A 6 -4.43 0.39 31.62
CA LEU A 6 -3.94 0.13 30.26
C LEU A 6 -4.47 -1.20 29.71
N ASP A 7 -4.79 -2.16 30.56
CA ASP A 7 -5.20 -3.51 30.14
C ASP A 7 -6.66 -3.61 29.67
N THR A 8 -7.55 -2.73 30.13
CA THR A 8 -9.00 -2.85 29.86
C THR A 8 -9.48 -2.26 28.53
N LEU A 9 -8.64 -1.50 27.81
CA LEU A 9 -8.97 -0.94 26.48
C LEU A 9 -8.63 -1.86 25.30
N TRP A 10 -8.03 -3.01 25.56
CA TRP A 10 -7.42 -3.90 24.55
C TRP A 10 -8.18 -5.22 24.34
N ASP A 11 -9.33 -5.42 25.02
CA ASP A 11 -10.05 -6.70 25.08
C ASP A 11 -10.90 -7.06 23.85
N ARG A 12 -10.67 -6.49 22.70
CA ARG A 12 -11.21 -7.04 21.45
C ARG A 12 -10.12 -7.10 20.38
N PRO A 13 -9.42 -8.24 20.23
CA PRO A 13 -8.73 -8.48 18.99
C PRO A 13 -9.77 -8.45 17.86
N LEU A 14 -9.53 -7.65 16.82
CA LEU A 14 -10.35 -7.61 15.59
C LEU A 14 -10.44 -8.99 14.91
N TYR A 15 -9.60 -9.94 15.34
CA TYR A 15 -9.50 -11.30 14.84
C TYR A 15 -9.40 -12.28 16.01
N PRO A 16 -9.84 -13.55 15.84
CA PRO A 16 -9.63 -14.59 16.83
C PRO A 16 -8.14 -14.70 17.18
N ASP A 17 -7.85 -15.04 18.42
CA ASP A 17 -6.52 -15.05 19.05
C ASP A 17 -5.39 -15.34 18.02
N PRO A 18 -4.49 -14.37 17.72
CA PRO A 18 -3.43 -14.55 16.76
C PRO A 18 -2.61 -15.81 17.00
N ARG A 19 -2.43 -16.21 18.27
CA ARG A 19 -1.71 -17.43 18.66
C ARG A 19 -2.27 -18.70 18.04
N LEU A 20 -3.55 -18.69 17.63
CA LEU A 20 -4.20 -19.84 16.99
C LEU A 20 -3.97 -19.91 15.48
N ARG A 21 -3.54 -18.80 14.84
CA ARG A 21 -3.26 -18.74 13.40
C ARG A 21 -1.88 -19.33 13.04
N LEU A 22 -0.96 -19.30 13.97
CA LEU A 22 0.47 -19.37 13.72
C LEU A 22 1.03 -20.81 13.77
N HIS A 23 0.33 -21.71 14.39
CA HIS A 23 0.72 -23.10 14.30
C HIS A 23 0.33 -23.65 12.94
N LEU A 24 1.32 -23.95 12.10
CA LEU A 24 1.16 -24.84 10.96
C LEU A 24 0.77 -26.22 11.52
N ARG A 25 -0.48 -26.35 11.93
CA ARG A 25 -1.01 -27.59 12.40
C ARG A 25 -0.99 -28.60 11.26
N GLU A 26 -0.81 -29.86 11.60
CA GLU A 26 -1.10 -30.95 10.69
C GLU A 26 -2.52 -30.78 10.12
N ALA A 27 -2.69 -31.12 8.87
CA ALA A 27 -4.01 -31.06 8.24
C ALA A 27 -4.98 -32.01 8.94
N ASP A 28 -6.16 -31.54 9.26
CA ASP A 28 -7.24 -32.36 9.78
C ASP A 28 -8.02 -33.00 8.61
N TYR A 29 -7.58 -34.16 8.17
CA TYR A 29 -8.22 -34.92 7.11
C TYR A 29 -9.48 -35.67 7.55
N SER A 30 -9.84 -35.65 8.85
CA SER A 30 -11.13 -36.19 9.34
C SER A 30 -12.29 -35.20 9.16
N ARG A 31 -11.97 -33.93 8.89
CA ARG A 31 -12.94 -32.87 8.64
C ARG A 31 -13.74 -33.11 7.36
N PRO A 32 -15.02 -32.73 7.32
CA PRO A 32 -15.79 -32.72 6.07
C PRO A 32 -15.04 -31.94 4.97
N LEU A 33 -15.05 -32.51 3.77
CA LEU A 33 -14.42 -31.84 2.62
C LEU A 33 -15.04 -30.47 2.38
N LEU A 34 -14.20 -29.55 1.94
CA LEU A 34 -14.66 -28.25 1.46
C LEU A 34 -15.66 -28.47 0.30
N GLU A 35 -16.87 -27.98 0.50
CA GLU A 35 -17.87 -27.87 -0.56
C GLU A 35 -17.85 -26.44 -1.12
N ILE A 36 -17.45 -26.30 -2.38
CA ILE A 36 -17.45 -25.01 -3.07
C ILE A 36 -18.86 -24.76 -3.60
N PRO A 37 -19.54 -23.67 -3.18
CA PRO A 37 -20.88 -23.37 -3.71
C PRO A 37 -20.89 -23.30 -5.23
N PRO A 38 -21.96 -23.76 -5.91
CA PRO A 38 -22.02 -23.82 -7.37
C PRO A 38 -21.71 -22.48 -8.06
N GLU A 39 -22.19 -21.36 -7.51
CA GLU A 39 -21.93 -20.02 -8.04
C GLU A 39 -20.45 -19.66 -7.98
N GLN A 40 -19.78 -19.94 -6.85
CA GLN A 40 -18.35 -19.69 -6.69
C GLN A 40 -17.52 -20.61 -7.60
N LYS A 41 -17.93 -21.89 -7.72
CA LYS A 41 -17.31 -22.82 -8.65
C LYS A 41 -17.40 -22.32 -10.09
N GLN A 42 -18.57 -21.84 -10.50
CA GLN A 42 -18.76 -21.29 -11.85
C GLN A 42 -17.93 -20.03 -12.04
N SER A 43 -17.92 -19.13 -11.06
CA SER A 43 -17.09 -17.93 -11.09
C SER A 43 -15.60 -18.24 -11.29
N ILE A 44 -15.07 -19.25 -10.60
CA ILE A 44 -13.67 -19.70 -10.76
C ILE A 44 -13.45 -20.27 -12.17
N LEU A 45 -14.35 -21.14 -12.65
CA LEU A 45 -14.26 -21.73 -13.98
C LEU A 45 -14.29 -20.68 -15.08
N ASP A 46 -15.15 -19.67 -15.00
CA ASP A 46 -15.25 -18.58 -15.98
C ASP A 46 -13.90 -17.84 -16.12
N LYS A 47 -13.18 -17.61 -15.00
CA LYS A 47 -11.86 -16.97 -15.05
C LYS A 47 -10.81 -17.89 -15.64
N LEU A 48 -10.82 -19.17 -15.29
CA LEU A 48 -9.92 -20.15 -15.91
C LEU A 48 -10.19 -20.29 -17.42
N GLU A 49 -11.46 -20.19 -17.86
CA GLU A 49 -11.81 -20.20 -19.29
C GLU A 49 -11.30 -18.95 -20.03
N ILE A 50 -11.34 -17.78 -19.40
CA ILE A 50 -10.74 -16.56 -19.97
C ILE A 50 -9.23 -16.72 -20.17
N LEU A 51 -8.55 -17.38 -19.22
CA LEU A 51 -7.10 -17.57 -19.24
C LEU A 51 -6.67 -18.67 -20.20
N TYR A 52 -7.38 -19.80 -20.23
CA TYR A 52 -6.88 -21.05 -20.82
C TYR A 52 -7.83 -21.72 -21.83
N GLY A 53 -9.04 -21.19 -22.01
CA GLY A 53 -10.09 -21.85 -22.76
C GLY A 53 -10.75 -22.99 -21.97
N SER A 54 -11.94 -23.42 -22.43
CA SER A 54 -12.82 -24.35 -21.68
C SER A 54 -12.22 -25.74 -21.45
N GLU A 55 -11.44 -26.28 -22.38
CA GLU A 55 -10.82 -27.61 -22.24
C GLU A 55 -9.77 -27.61 -21.13
N THR A 56 -8.77 -26.68 -21.20
CA THR A 56 -7.71 -26.56 -20.20
C THR A 56 -8.27 -26.17 -18.83
N ALA A 57 -9.27 -25.29 -18.77
CA ALA A 57 -9.94 -24.91 -17.53
C ALA A 57 -10.53 -26.13 -16.79
N ARG A 58 -11.18 -27.04 -17.51
CA ARG A 58 -11.74 -28.29 -16.94
C ARG A 58 -10.67 -29.25 -16.42
N VAL A 59 -9.50 -29.28 -17.08
CA VAL A 59 -8.36 -30.11 -16.63
C VAL A 59 -7.66 -29.49 -15.42
N CYS A 60 -7.57 -28.16 -15.38
CA CYS A 60 -6.90 -27.41 -14.29
C CYS A 60 -7.74 -27.37 -13.01
N PHE A 61 -9.07 -27.29 -13.11
CA PHE A 61 -9.96 -27.10 -11.97
C PHE A 61 -9.85 -28.17 -10.87
N PRO A 62 -9.76 -29.49 -11.15
CA PRO A 62 -9.60 -30.51 -10.12
C PRO A 62 -8.35 -30.32 -9.25
N GLU A 63 -7.23 -29.88 -9.84
CA GLU A 63 -6.03 -29.61 -9.09
C GLU A 63 -6.18 -28.33 -8.24
N LEU A 64 -6.80 -27.29 -8.78
CA LEU A 64 -7.17 -26.11 -8.01
C LEU A 64 -8.06 -26.49 -6.82
N GLU A 65 -9.11 -27.26 -7.03
CA GLU A 65 -10.00 -27.74 -5.98
C GLU A 65 -9.24 -28.54 -4.91
N ARG A 66 -8.27 -29.39 -5.31
CA ARG A 66 -7.38 -30.10 -4.38
C ARG A 66 -6.60 -29.13 -3.51
N ILE A 67 -5.99 -28.09 -4.08
CA ILE A 67 -5.24 -27.06 -3.36
C ILE A 67 -6.15 -26.37 -2.32
N LEU A 68 -7.37 -26.00 -2.71
CA LEU A 68 -8.33 -25.35 -1.80
C LEU A 68 -8.76 -26.28 -0.66
N ARG A 69 -8.95 -27.56 -0.92
CA ARG A 69 -9.28 -28.58 0.10
C ARG A 69 -8.12 -28.79 1.07
N VAL A 70 -6.88 -28.84 0.57
CA VAL A 70 -5.68 -28.93 1.42
C VAL A 70 -5.59 -27.70 2.33
N TYR A 71 -5.76 -26.50 1.77
CA TYR A 71 -5.79 -25.29 2.58
C TYR A 71 -6.90 -25.34 3.65
N HIS A 72 -8.10 -25.76 3.30
CA HIS A 72 -9.23 -25.89 4.22
C HIS A 72 -8.95 -26.89 5.35
N ALA A 73 -8.30 -28.01 5.06
CA ALA A 73 -7.93 -29.02 6.07
C ALA A 73 -6.95 -28.49 7.12
N HIS A 74 -6.14 -27.46 6.78
CA HIS A 74 -5.21 -26.83 7.72
C HIS A 74 -5.84 -25.71 8.57
N LYS A 75 -7.10 -25.30 8.35
CA LYS A 75 -7.74 -24.28 9.18
C LYS A 75 -8.01 -24.79 10.59
N THR A 76 -7.86 -23.88 11.56
CA THR A 76 -8.34 -24.16 12.92
C THR A 76 -9.86 -24.02 13.02
N PRO A 77 -10.53 -24.58 14.03
CA PRO A 77 -11.96 -24.35 14.28
C PRO A 77 -12.32 -22.86 14.41
N GLU A 78 -11.43 -22.08 15.02
CA GLU A 78 -11.60 -20.64 15.22
C GLU A 78 -11.53 -19.89 13.87
N MET A 79 -10.63 -20.27 12.97
CA MET A 79 -10.57 -19.70 11.62
C MET A 79 -11.86 -19.97 10.85
N LEU A 80 -12.41 -21.19 10.95
CA LEU A 80 -13.68 -21.54 10.31
C LEU A 80 -14.84 -20.74 10.89
N ALA A 81 -14.91 -20.58 12.22
CA ALA A 81 -15.95 -19.80 12.87
C ALA A 81 -15.85 -18.31 12.46
N ALA A 82 -14.63 -17.78 12.38
CA ALA A 82 -14.40 -16.41 11.94
C ALA A 82 -14.80 -16.18 10.48
N ASP A 83 -14.49 -17.12 9.59
CA ASP A 83 -14.93 -17.05 8.19
C ASP A 83 -16.45 -17.09 8.04
N ALA A 84 -17.11 -17.97 8.80
CA ALA A 84 -18.57 -18.09 8.78
C ALA A 84 -19.30 -16.85 9.31
N GLY A 85 -18.68 -16.13 10.26
CA GLY A 85 -19.22 -14.89 10.84
C GLY A 85 -18.77 -13.61 10.10
N PHE A 86 -17.93 -13.73 9.08
CA PHE A 86 -17.34 -12.57 8.42
C PHE A 86 -18.35 -11.78 7.58
N ASN A 87 -18.39 -10.45 7.84
CA ASN A 87 -19.19 -9.53 7.04
C ASN A 87 -18.27 -8.72 6.09
N PRO A 88 -18.33 -8.94 4.77
CA PRO A 88 -17.47 -8.24 3.82
C PRO A 88 -17.60 -6.71 3.84
N THR A 89 -18.77 -6.17 4.23
CA THR A 89 -19.00 -4.71 4.31
C THR A 89 -18.38 -4.05 5.54
N GLN A 90 -17.89 -4.86 6.49
CA GLN A 90 -17.18 -4.44 7.70
C GLN A 90 -15.68 -4.78 7.65
N ARG A 91 -15.15 -5.09 6.47
CA ARG A 91 -13.73 -5.45 6.28
C ARG A 91 -12.80 -4.33 6.69
N PHE A 92 -13.13 -3.09 6.33
CA PHE A 92 -12.37 -1.90 6.65
C PHE A 92 -13.21 -0.91 7.44
N THR A 93 -12.59 -0.32 8.47
CA THR A 93 -13.24 0.65 9.37
C THR A 93 -12.34 1.89 9.55
N GLU A 94 -12.80 2.86 10.31
CA GLU A 94 -11.97 4.01 10.71
C GLU A 94 -10.74 3.62 11.52
N LYS A 95 -10.71 2.42 12.10
CA LYS A 95 -9.61 1.94 12.94
C LYS A 95 -8.43 1.41 12.12
N ASP A 96 -8.64 1.17 10.83
CA ASP A 96 -7.60 0.61 10.00
C ASP A 96 -6.60 1.67 9.55
N VAL A 97 -5.34 1.43 9.89
CA VAL A 97 -4.16 2.21 9.50
C VAL A 97 -3.02 1.24 9.27
N ILE A 98 -2.32 1.37 8.15
CA ILE A 98 -1.25 0.47 7.75
C ILE A 98 0.10 1.15 7.94
N LEU A 99 1.05 0.46 8.56
CA LEU A 99 2.46 0.84 8.58
C LEU A 99 3.22 0.05 7.53
N ILE A 100 3.88 0.73 6.61
CA ILE A 100 4.72 0.11 5.57
C ILE A 100 6.17 0.09 6.08
N THR A 101 6.84 -1.08 6.06
CA THR A 101 8.22 -1.19 6.51
C THR A 101 8.95 -2.37 5.91
N TYR A 102 10.28 -2.24 5.73
CA TYR A 102 11.16 -3.41 5.64
C TYR A 102 11.43 -3.97 7.03
N GLY A 103 11.75 -5.26 7.10
CA GLY A 103 12.10 -5.93 8.35
C GLY A 103 13.40 -5.42 8.99
N ASP A 104 14.28 -4.77 8.21
CA ASP A 104 15.62 -4.31 8.62
C ASP A 104 15.79 -2.78 8.70
N LEU A 105 14.70 -2.02 8.67
CA LEU A 105 14.79 -0.56 8.85
C LEU A 105 15.15 -0.15 10.29
N LEU A 106 15.13 -1.11 11.21
CA LEU A 106 15.63 -0.96 12.58
C LEU A 106 16.64 -2.05 12.88
N ARG A 107 17.73 -1.68 13.54
CA ARG A 107 18.76 -2.61 14.03
C ARG A 107 19.06 -2.38 15.49
N SER A 108 19.32 -3.48 16.19
CA SER A 108 19.75 -3.48 17.58
C SER A 108 20.83 -4.56 17.76
N PRO A 109 21.96 -4.27 18.40
CA PRO A 109 22.99 -5.25 18.65
C PRO A 109 22.44 -6.46 19.42
N GLY A 110 22.68 -7.65 18.88
CA GLY A 110 22.28 -8.91 19.52
C GLY A 110 20.80 -9.31 19.36
N LYS A 111 20.00 -8.56 18.59
CA LYS A 111 18.63 -8.92 18.22
C LYS A 111 18.50 -9.12 16.72
N ALA A 112 17.61 -10.02 16.29
CA ALA A 112 17.18 -10.06 14.90
C ALA A 112 16.43 -8.77 14.56
N PRO A 113 16.55 -8.22 13.32
CA PRO A 113 15.88 -6.99 12.92
C PRO A 113 14.36 -7.02 13.15
N LEU A 114 13.69 -8.13 12.86
CA LEU A 114 12.24 -8.29 13.10
C LEU A 114 11.88 -8.21 14.58
N GLN A 115 12.77 -8.62 15.50
CA GLN A 115 12.55 -8.49 16.94
C GLN A 115 12.66 -7.03 17.38
N ALA A 116 13.71 -6.31 16.92
CA ALA A 116 13.88 -4.89 17.20
C ALA A 116 12.68 -4.07 16.66
N LEU A 117 12.21 -4.41 15.45
CA LEU A 117 11.02 -3.79 14.85
C LEU A 117 9.77 -4.02 15.71
N SER A 118 9.51 -5.26 16.12
CA SER A 118 8.35 -5.62 16.95
C SER A 118 8.35 -4.86 18.28
N ASP A 119 9.50 -4.77 18.95
CA ASP A 119 9.64 -4.08 20.23
C ASP A 119 9.28 -2.59 20.12
N ILE A 120 9.82 -1.89 19.12
CA ILE A 120 9.55 -0.46 18.90
C ILE A 120 8.09 -0.22 18.51
N LEU A 121 7.56 -0.97 17.54
CA LEU A 121 6.20 -0.77 17.07
C LEU A 121 5.17 -0.98 18.18
N THR A 122 5.37 -1.99 19.01
CA THR A 122 4.46 -2.29 20.13
C THR A 122 4.40 -1.12 21.13
N VAL A 123 5.49 -0.42 21.34
CA VAL A 123 5.53 0.73 22.28
C VAL A 123 4.93 1.99 21.67
N PHE A 124 5.31 2.34 20.45
CA PHE A 124 4.98 3.65 19.89
C PHE A 124 3.67 3.73 19.15
N VAL A 125 3.28 2.68 18.42
CA VAL A 125 2.19 2.82 17.44
C VAL A 125 1.01 1.86 17.64
N ARG A 126 1.08 0.93 18.58
CA ARG A 126 0.02 -0.07 18.80
C ARG A 126 -1.38 0.54 18.99
N ARG A 127 -1.47 1.80 19.49
CA ARG A 127 -2.76 2.48 19.70
C ARG A 127 -3.30 3.20 18.46
N SER A 128 -2.45 3.46 17.51
CA SER A 128 -2.74 4.28 16.33
C SER A 128 -2.74 3.46 15.03
N ILE A 129 -1.97 2.40 14.98
CA ILE A 129 -1.78 1.56 13.80
C ILE A 129 -2.11 0.11 14.16
N ASN A 130 -2.93 -0.53 13.34
CA ASN A 130 -3.37 -1.91 13.59
C ASN A 130 -2.82 -2.92 12.59
N THR A 131 -2.18 -2.48 11.51
CA THR A 131 -1.67 -3.36 10.44
C THR A 131 -0.24 -3.00 10.09
N VAL A 132 0.64 -4.00 9.97
CA VAL A 132 2.01 -3.84 9.49
C VAL A 132 2.15 -4.50 8.13
N HIS A 133 2.47 -3.70 7.11
CA HIS A 133 2.93 -4.18 5.82
C HIS A 133 4.42 -4.46 5.93
N LEU A 134 4.75 -5.72 6.09
CA LEU A 134 6.12 -6.19 6.05
C LEU A 134 6.49 -6.44 4.59
N LEU A 135 7.29 -5.52 4.02
CA LEU A 135 7.84 -5.63 2.66
C LEU A 135 8.63 -6.92 2.51
N PRO A 136 8.89 -7.43 1.29
CA PRO A 136 9.37 -8.79 1.08
C PRO A 136 10.53 -9.14 2.03
N PHE A 137 10.27 -10.09 2.90
CA PHE A 137 11.17 -10.53 3.96
C PHE A 137 11.72 -11.95 3.70
N PHE A 138 11.55 -12.42 2.48
CA PHE A 138 12.00 -13.72 2.00
C PHE A 138 13.46 -13.67 1.54
N PRO A 139 14.18 -14.80 1.40
CA PRO A 139 15.49 -14.84 0.77
C PRO A 139 15.43 -14.25 -0.63
N TYR A 140 16.32 -13.33 -0.95
CA TYR A 140 16.33 -12.58 -2.20
C TYR A 140 17.74 -12.39 -2.76
N SER A 141 17.86 -12.00 -4.01
CA SER A 141 19.15 -11.75 -4.68
C SER A 141 19.39 -10.28 -5.01
N SER A 142 18.34 -9.49 -5.20
CA SER A 142 18.43 -8.07 -5.53
C SER A 142 17.12 -7.33 -5.21
N ASP A 143 17.08 -6.02 -5.48
CA ASP A 143 15.92 -5.13 -5.30
C ASP A 143 15.29 -5.21 -3.89
N ARG A 144 16.14 -5.41 -2.90
CA ARG A 144 15.77 -5.38 -1.47
C ARG A 144 14.52 -6.21 -1.12
N GLY A 145 14.47 -7.46 -1.64
CA GLY A 145 13.40 -8.42 -1.39
C GLY A 145 12.51 -8.71 -2.60
N PHE A 146 12.46 -7.83 -3.62
CA PHE A 146 11.58 -8.02 -4.78
C PHE A 146 12.14 -8.99 -5.84
N SER A 147 13.38 -9.48 -5.69
CA SER A 147 13.91 -10.61 -6.47
C SER A 147 13.90 -11.86 -5.58
N VAL A 148 12.74 -12.47 -5.39
CA VAL A 148 12.52 -13.58 -4.45
C VAL A 148 13.23 -14.85 -4.91
N MET A 149 14.05 -15.44 -4.03
CA MET A 149 14.71 -16.74 -4.26
C MET A 149 13.88 -17.90 -3.72
N ASP A 150 13.26 -17.70 -2.56
CA ASP A 150 12.39 -18.68 -1.90
C ASP A 150 11.21 -17.97 -1.24
N TYR A 151 10.00 -18.41 -1.53
CA TYR A 151 8.75 -17.81 -1.01
C TYR A 151 8.32 -18.39 0.35
N GLU A 152 8.93 -19.49 0.79
CA GLU A 152 8.46 -20.26 1.95
C GLU A 152 9.34 -20.04 3.19
N GLU A 153 10.50 -19.38 3.03
CA GLU A 153 11.45 -19.10 4.11
C GLU A 153 11.53 -17.61 4.43
N VAL A 154 11.90 -17.29 5.66
CA VAL A 154 12.27 -15.93 6.07
C VAL A 154 13.76 -15.75 5.81
N ASP A 155 14.18 -14.58 5.30
CA ASP A 155 15.59 -14.26 5.14
C ASP A 155 16.30 -14.37 6.50
N PRO A 156 17.33 -15.21 6.63
CA PRO A 156 18.04 -15.42 7.90
C PRO A 156 18.66 -14.13 8.47
N GLY A 157 18.91 -13.13 7.61
CA GLY A 157 19.40 -11.81 8.03
C GLY A 157 18.34 -10.96 8.72
N LEU A 158 17.06 -11.30 8.58
CA LEU A 158 15.93 -10.58 9.19
C LEU A 158 15.44 -11.26 10.48
N GLY A 159 15.44 -12.59 10.51
CA GLY A 159 14.92 -13.38 11.61
C GLY A 159 14.31 -14.70 11.16
N THR A 160 13.26 -15.10 11.82
CA THR A 160 12.56 -16.39 11.60
C THR A 160 11.06 -16.18 11.45
N TRP A 161 10.33 -17.25 11.09
CA TRP A 161 8.87 -17.21 11.12
C TRP A 161 8.30 -16.93 12.52
N GLU A 162 8.97 -17.35 13.59
CA GLU A 162 8.56 -17.05 14.97
C GLU A 162 8.63 -15.55 15.27
N ASP A 163 9.57 -14.82 14.64
CA ASP A 163 9.66 -13.36 14.78
C ASP A 163 8.52 -12.65 14.02
N VAL A 164 8.16 -13.14 12.83
CA VAL A 164 6.97 -12.67 12.08
C VAL A 164 5.70 -12.96 12.88
N GLU A 165 5.61 -14.16 13.46
CA GLU A 165 4.51 -14.58 14.32
C GLU A 165 4.37 -13.70 15.55
N ARG A 166 5.48 -13.34 16.20
CA ARG A 166 5.48 -12.40 17.33
C ARG A 166 4.87 -11.06 16.93
N LEU A 167 5.21 -10.53 15.78
CA LEU A 167 4.64 -9.28 15.27
C LEU A 167 3.12 -9.39 15.09
N SER A 168 2.63 -10.54 14.62
CA SER A 168 1.20 -10.79 14.44
C SER A 168 0.39 -10.85 15.74
N LEU A 169 1.05 -11.01 16.90
CA LEU A 169 0.37 -10.94 18.20
C LEU A 169 -0.15 -9.52 18.51
N SER A 170 0.43 -8.50 17.90
CA SER A 170 0.09 -7.10 18.14
C SER A 170 -0.55 -6.41 16.94
N PHE A 171 -0.33 -6.90 15.73
CA PHE A 171 -0.75 -6.26 14.49
C PHE A 171 -1.32 -7.28 13.50
N ASN A 172 -2.25 -6.84 12.67
CA ASN A 172 -2.54 -7.54 11.42
C ASN A 172 -1.32 -7.45 10.50
N LEU A 173 -1.11 -8.47 9.66
CA LEU A 173 0.04 -8.51 8.77
C LEU A 173 -0.40 -8.38 7.31
N MET A 174 0.38 -7.63 6.54
CA MET A 174 0.28 -7.54 5.11
C MET A 174 1.60 -8.02 4.50
N PHE A 175 1.51 -8.97 3.55
CA PHE A 175 2.66 -9.55 2.85
C PHE A 175 2.60 -9.23 1.36
N ASP A 176 3.78 -9.14 0.75
CA ASP A 176 3.90 -9.02 -0.71
C ASP A 176 3.79 -10.37 -1.39
N GLY A 177 2.81 -10.51 -2.27
CA GLY A 177 2.80 -11.53 -3.31
C GLY A 177 3.56 -10.99 -4.52
N VAL A 178 4.86 -11.29 -4.60
CA VAL A 178 5.67 -10.98 -5.80
C VAL A 178 5.30 -12.01 -6.87
N VAL A 179 4.23 -11.72 -7.60
CA VAL A 179 3.59 -12.71 -8.49
C VAL A 179 4.03 -12.59 -9.95
N ASN A 180 4.62 -11.45 -10.35
CA ASN A 180 5.01 -11.24 -11.74
C ASN A 180 6.32 -11.97 -12.10
N HIS A 181 7.28 -12.05 -11.19
CA HIS A 181 8.63 -12.52 -11.45
C HIS A 181 9.26 -13.20 -10.22
N VAL A 182 10.35 -13.89 -10.45
CA VAL A 182 11.22 -14.45 -9.40
C VAL A 182 12.68 -14.07 -9.68
N SER A 183 13.56 -14.29 -8.69
CA SER A 183 14.99 -14.15 -8.87
C SER A 183 15.53 -15.12 -9.93
N ALA A 184 16.46 -14.65 -10.74
CA ALA A 184 17.26 -15.54 -11.60
C ALA A 184 18.06 -16.58 -10.80
N LYS A 185 18.23 -16.40 -9.49
CA LYS A 185 18.86 -17.37 -8.57
C LYS A 185 17.84 -18.25 -7.84
N SER A 186 16.54 -18.08 -8.10
CA SER A 186 15.50 -18.92 -7.51
C SER A 186 15.68 -20.37 -7.93
N ARG A 187 15.26 -21.30 -7.04
CA ARG A 187 15.29 -22.74 -7.35
C ARG A 187 14.50 -23.08 -8.62
N TRP A 188 13.41 -22.39 -8.89
CA TRP A 188 12.60 -22.61 -10.10
C TRP A 188 13.37 -22.27 -11.35
N PHE A 189 14.04 -21.13 -11.38
CA PHE A 189 14.81 -20.71 -12.55
C PHE A 189 16.07 -21.56 -12.72
N GLN A 190 16.75 -21.98 -11.66
CA GLN A 190 17.89 -22.89 -11.75
C GLN A 190 17.47 -24.24 -12.36
N ARG A 191 16.33 -24.80 -11.96
CA ARG A 191 15.76 -26.01 -12.58
C ARG A 191 15.41 -25.79 -14.06
N PHE A 192 14.89 -24.62 -14.43
CA PHE A 192 14.70 -24.26 -15.84
C PHE A 192 16.04 -24.27 -16.62
N LEU A 193 17.11 -23.68 -16.07
CA LEU A 193 18.44 -23.69 -16.69
C LEU A 193 18.99 -25.12 -16.86
N ASP A 194 18.71 -26.01 -15.90
CA ASP A 194 19.03 -27.44 -15.94
C ASP A 194 18.17 -28.23 -16.95
N ALA A 195 17.24 -27.57 -17.64
CA ALA A 195 16.28 -28.17 -18.57
C ALA A 195 15.33 -29.20 -17.92
N ASP A 196 14.98 -29.02 -16.65
CA ASP A 196 13.98 -29.81 -15.97
C ASP A 196 12.63 -29.65 -16.71
N PRO A 197 11.98 -30.75 -17.15
CA PRO A 197 10.77 -30.69 -17.95
C PRO A 197 9.59 -29.98 -17.26
N PHE A 198 9.50 -30.06 -15.93
CA PHE A 198 8.42 -29.42 -15.18
C PHE A 198 8.50 -27.89 -15.22
N TYR A 199 9.73 -27.35 -15.20
CA TYR A 199 9.97 -25.89 -15.22
C TYR A 199 10.17 -25.34 -16.63
N GLY A 200 10.08 -26.17 -17.67
CA GLY A 200 10.37 -25.78 -19.05
C GLY A 200 9.56 -24.58 -19.55
N ASP A 201 8.29 -24.50 -19.14
CA ASP A 201 7.35 -23.45 -19.56
C ASP A 201 6.95 -22.50 -18.40
N PHE A 202 7.70 -22.49 -17.28
CA PHE A 202 7.44 -21.59 -16.16
C PHE A 202 7.80 -20.13 -16.45
N PHE A 203 8.66 -19.91 -17.44
CA PHE A 203 9.20 -18.59 -17.79
C PHE A 203 8.89 -18.25 -19.24
N ILE A 204 8.80 -16.95 -19.53
CA ILE A 204 8.56 -16.48 -20.89
C ILE A 204 9.89 -16.43 -21.63
N THR A 205 10.04 -17.29 -22.62
CA THR A 205 11.31 -17.48 -23.33
C THR A 205 11.16 -17.49 -24.84
N PHE A 206 12.23 -17.08 -25.53
CA PHE A 206 12.33 -17.14 -26.98
C PHE A 206 13.64 -17.80 -27.38
N SER A 207 13.65 -18.46 -28.54
CA SER A 207 14.90 -18.73 -29.22
C SER A 207 15.45 -17.41 -29.81
N THR A 208 16.73 -17.34 -30.07
CA THR A 208 17.34 -16.15 -30.69
C THR A 208 16.77 -15.80 -32.07
N ARG A 209 16.09 -16.75 -32.73
CA ARG A 209 15.41 -16.58 -34.02
C ARG A 209 13.97 -16.11 -33.90
N GLU A 210 13.36 -16.32 -32.74
CA GLU A 210 11.93 -16.03 -32.45
C GLU A 210 11.76 -14.79 -31.55
N ALA A 211 12.86 -14.02 -31.37
CA ALA A 211 12.79 -12.78 -30.59
C ALA A 211 11.73 -11.82 -31.19
N PRO A 212 10.96 -11.12 -30.36
CA PRO A 212 10.04 -10.09 -30.84
C PRO A 212 10.77 -9.06 -31.70
N ASP A 213 10.15 -8.69 -32.82
CA ASP A 213 10.63 -7.62 -33.68
C ASP A 213 10.42 -6.21 -33.06
N ASP A 214 10.99 -5.21 -33.67
CA ASP A 214 10.94 -3.82 -33.16
C ASP A 214 9.51 -3.27 -33.09
N ASP A 215 8.60 -3.72 -33.95
CA ASP A 215 7.21 -3.25 -33.96
C ASP A 215 6.44 -3.79 -32.76
N HIS A 216 6.64 -5.06 -32.41
CA HIS A 216 6.09 -5.64 -31.18
C HIS A 216 6.70 -4.97 -29.93
N VAL A 217 8.01 -4.73 -29.93
CA VAL A 217 8.73 -4.11 -28.81
C VAL A 217 8.22 -2.70 -28.50
N ARG A 218 7.88 -1.91 -29.51
CA ARG A 218 7.37 -0.53 -29.35
C ARG A 218 6.02 -0.45 -28.64
N LEU A 219 5.22 -1.49 -28.74
CA LEU A 219 3.90 -1.55 -28.11
C LEU A 219 3.98 -1.86 -26.61
N ILE A 220 5.06 -2.53 -26.16
CA ILE A 220 5.20 -3.02 -24.79
C ILE A 220 5.37 -1.84 -23.82
N LEU A 221 4.50 -1.75 -22.82
CA LEU A 221 4.66 -0.80 -21.73
C LEU A 221 5.82 -1.22 -20.83
N ARG A 222 6.87 -0.40 -20.77
CA ARG A 222 8.08 -0.69 -19.98
C ARG A 222 8.24 0.28 -18.82
N PRO A 223 8.29 -0.22 -17.58
CA PRO A 223 8.48 0.62 -16.40
C PRO A 223 9.94 1.06 -16.20
N ARG A 224 10.89 0.46 -16.95
CA ARG A 224 12.33 0.71 -16.85
C ARG A 224 12.94 1.05 -18.22
N THR A 225 14.15 1.61 -18.21
CA THR A 225 14.96 1.87 -19.41
C THR A 225 15.78 0.67 -19.85
N SER A 226 15.93 -0.36 -18.99
CA SER A 226 16.66 -1.60 -19.27
C SER A 226 16.02 -2.42 -20.39
N LYS A 227 16.79 -3.29 -21.04
CA LYS A 227 16.26 -4.28 -21.98
C LYS A 227 15.33 -5.25 -21.23
N PHE A 228 14.20 -5.60 -21.85
CA PHE A 228 13.24 -6.55 -21.28
C PHE A 228 13.53 -8.02 -21.62
N LEU A 229 14.55 -8.29 -22.42
CA LEU A 229 15.04 -9.64 -22.74
C LEU A 229 16.49 -9.78 -22.29
N THR A 230 16.74 -10.81 -21.48
CA THR A 230 18.07 -11.18 -21.01
C THR A 230 18.46 -12.56 -21.54
N THR A 231 19.69 -12.72 -22.03
CA THR A 231 20.19 -14.02 -22.50
C THR A 231 20.73 -14.83 -21.34
N PHE A 232 20.21 -16.04 -21.16
CA PHE A 232 20.73 -17.02 -20.20
C PHE A 232 21.21 -18.28 -20.92
N GLN A 233 22.29 -18.87 -20.43
CA GLN A 233 22.77 -20.17 -20.89
C GLN A 233 21.99 -21.26 -20.17
N THR A 234 21.43 -22.19 -20.94
CA THR A 234 20.71 -23.36 -20.41
C THR A 234 21.41 -24.64 -20.88
N LEU A 235 21.09 -25.76 -20.28
CA LEU A 235 21.58 -27.08 -20.72
C LEU A 235 21.24 -27.36 -22.20
N ARG A 236 20.19 -26.73 -22.74
CA ARG A 236 19.74 -26.85 -24.15
C ARG A 236 20.23 -25.70 -25.06
N GLY A 237 21.21 -24.92 -24.60
CA GLY A 237 21.73 -23.76 -25.29
C GLY A 237 21.14 -22.42 -24.82
N PRO A 238 21.54 -21.31 -25.46
CA PRO A 238 21.11 -19.97 -25.03
C PRO A 238 19.62 -19.74 -25.27
N LYS A 239 18.97 -19.09 -24.29
CA LYS A 239 17.58 -18.64 -24.35
C LYS A 239 17.50 -17.15 -24.03
N LEU A 240 16.65 -16.43 -24.75
CA LEU A 240 16.21 -15.10 -24.37
C LEU A 240 15.04 -15.25 -23.40
N VAL A 241 15.18 -14.70 -22.20
CA VAL A 241 14.16 -14.75 -21.15
C VAL A 241 13.61 -13.36 -20.91
N TRP A 242 12.30 -13.25 -20.74
CA TRP A 242 11.64 -11.99 -20.43
C TRP A 242 11.98 -11.52 -19.01
N THR A 243 12.38 -10.25 -18.89
CA THR A 243 12.86 -9.63 -17.65
C THR A 243 12.35 -8.19 -17.61
N THR A 244 11.10 -7.99 -17.21
CA THR A 244 10.43 -6.67 -17.26
C THR A 244 11.19 -5.59 -16.48
N PHE A 245 11.73 -5.92 -15.32
CA PHE A 245 12.34 -4.94 -14.40
C PHE A 245 13.87 -4.94 -14.45
N SER A 246 14.49 -6.11 -14.30
CA SER A 246 15.94 -6.25 -14.28
C SER A 246 16.36 -7.65 -14.73
N PRO A 247 17.63 -7.86 -15.15
CA PRO A 247 18.12 -9.19 -15.52
C PRO A 247 17.98 -10.26 -14.41
N ASP A 248 17.88 -9.86 -13.16
CA ASP A 248 17.68 -10.77 -12.02
C ASP A 248 16.21 -11.04 -11.70
N GLN A 249 15.27 -10.32 -12.32
CA GLN A 249 13.82 -10.50 -12.12
C GLN A 249 13.22 -11.15 -13.37
N VAL A 250 13.15 -12.48 -13.38
CA VAL A 250 12.70 -13.28 -14.52
C VAL A 250 11.18 -13.47 -14.45
N ASP A 251 10.49 -13.05 -15.53
CA ASP A 251 9.02 -13.03 -15.55
C ASP A 251 8.43 -14.43 -15.66
N LEU A 252 7.40 -14.67 -14.86
CA LEU A 252 6.65 -15.92 -14.81
C LEU A 252 5.66 -16.04 -15.97
N ASN A 253 5.52 -17.23 -16.51
CA ASN A 253 4.62 -17.50 -17.62
C ASN A 253 3.24 -17.95 -17.14
N TYR A 254 2.30 -17.04 -16.98
CA TYR A 254 0.91 -17.35 -16.60
C TYR A 254 0.09 -18.03 -17.71
N LYS A 255 0.61 -18.15 -18.94
CA LYS A 255 0.00 -19.01 -19.98
C LYS A 255 0.13 -20.50 -19.63
N ASN A 256 1.06 -20.84 -18.73
CA ASN A 256 1.16 -22.17 -18.14
C ASN A 256 0.29 -22.27 -16.87
N PRO A 257 -0.77 -23.10 -16.84
CA PRO A 257 -1.63 -23.25 -15.65
C PRO A 257 -0.86 -23.71 -14.39
N GLN A 258 0.24 -24.46 -14.55
CA GLN A 258 1.05 -24.91 -13.41
C GLN A 258 1.73 -23.73 -12.68
N THR A 259 2.13 -22.70 -13.43
CA THR A 259 2.68 -21.45 -12.84
C THR A 259 1.62 -20.76 -11.97
N LEU A 260 0.40 -20.59 -12.48
CA LEU A 260 -0.72 -20.01 -11.74
C LEU A 260 -1.04 -20.81 -10.47
N LEU A 261 -1.14 -22.14 -10.57
CA LEU A 261 -1.46 -23.01 -9.44
C LEU A 261 -0.36 -22.93 -8.35
N ARG A 262 0.90 -22.89 -8.75
CA ARG A 262 2.03 -22.78 -7.79
C ARG A 262 2.04 -21.43 -7.07
N ILE A 263 1.76 -20.34 -7.78
CA ILE A 263 1.62 -19.01 -7.14
C ILE A 263 0.43 -19.02 -6.16
N LEU A 264 -0.68 -19.63 -6.54
CA LEU A 264 -1.84 -19.74 -5.67
C LEU A 264 -1.53 -20.52 -4.37
N GLU A 265 -0.78 -21.63 -4.44
CA GLU A 265 -0.33 -22.37 -3.25
C GLU A 265 0.49 -21.45 -2.32
N ILE A 266 1.38 -20.62 -2.89
CA ILE A 266 2.18 -19.64 -2.13
C ILE A 266 1.28 -18.59 -1.45
N LEU A 267 0.33 -17.99 -2.17
CA LEU A 267 -0.57 -17.01 -1.58
C LEU A 267 -1.39 -17.62 -0.42
N LEU A 268 -1.88 -18.85 -0.58
CA LEU A 268 -2.59 -19.56 0.49
C LEU A 268 -1.65 -19.96 1.65
N TYR A 269 -0.38 -20.26 1.35
CA TYR A 269 0.64 -20.45 2.39
C TYR A 269 0.84 -19.17 3.21
N TYR A 270 0.91 -18.00 2.58
CA TYR A 270 1.00 -16.71 3.30
C TYR A 270 -0.21 -16.48 4.21
N VAL A 271 -1.41 -16.82 3.75
CA VAL A 271 -2.61 -16.74 4.60
C VAL A 271 -2.48 -17.66 5.82
N ARG A 272 -1.96 -18.89 5.65
CA ARG A 272 -1.67 -19.81 6.75
C ARG A 272 -0.60 -19.26 7.71
N ARG A 273 0.33 -18.44 7.22
CA ARG A 273 1.37 -17.74 7.99
C ARG A 273 0.89 -16.42 8.60
N GLY A 274 -0.40 -16.13 8.51
CA GLY A 274 -1.03 -14.99 9.21
C GLY A 274 -1.20 -13.72 8.37
N ALA A 275 -1.01 -13.78 7.06
CA ALA A 275 -1.33 -12.65 6.19
C ALA A 275 -2.82 -12.32 6.25
N ASN A 276 -3.15 -11.08 6.62
CA ASN A 276 -4.50 -10.53 6.58
C ASN A 276 -4.77 -9.75 5.30
N ILE A 277 -3.70 -9.23 4.70
CA ILE A 277 -3.73 -8.55 3.40
C ILE A 277 -2.59 -9.10 2.56
N ILE A 278 -2.85 -9.38 1.29
CA ILE A 278 -1.83 -9.72 0.30
C ILE A 278 -1.74 -8.57 -0.70
N ARG A 279 -0.58 -7.95 -0.80
CA ARG A 279 -0.26 -6.97 -1.84
C ARG A 279 0.27 -7.71 -3.07
N LEU A 280 -0.43 -7.61 -4.18
CA LEU A 280 0.02 -8.14 -5.46
C LEU A 280 0.98 -7.14 -6.11
N ASP A 281 2.26 -7.44 -6.01
CA ASP A 281 3.34 -6.63 -6.58
C ASP A 281 3.34 -6.71 -8.09
N ALA A 282 3.50 -5.56 -8.75
CA ALA A 282 3.68 -5.44 -10.21
C ALA A 282 2.63 -6.21 -11.04
N VAL A 283 1.41 -6.37 -10.51
CA VAL A 283 0.37 -7.23 -11.10
C VAL A 283 -0.04 -6.80 -12.51
N THR A 284 0.21 -5.55 -12.88
CA THR A 284 -0.01 -4.99 -14.22
C THR A 284 0.58 -5.86 -15.33
N TYR A 285 1.72 -6.50 -15.07
CA TYR A 285 2.54 -7.18 -16.08
C TYR A 285 2.44 -8.70 -16.08
N VAL A 286 1.55 -9.32 -15.30
CA VAL A 286 1.50 -10.80 -15.15
C VAL A 286 1.09 -11.55 -16.43
N TRP A 287 0.48 -10.90 -17.42
CA TRP A 287 0.09 -11.53 -18.68
C TRP A 287 0.74 -10.86 -19.86
N HIS A 288 1.43 -11.65 -20.68
CA HIS A 288 2.18 -11.18 -21.83
C HIS A 288 1.55 -11.68 -23.14
N GLU A 289 1.22 -10.73 -24.04
CA GLU A 289 0.69 -11.00 -25.37
C GLU A 289 1.39 -10.10 -26.38
N LEU A 290 2.24 -10.68 -27.24
CA LEU A 290 2.94 -9.90 -28.28
C LEU A 290 1.91 -9.24 -29.22
N GLY A 291 2.20 -8.01 -29.63
CA GLY A 291 1.25 -7.19 -30.39
C GLY A 291 0.31 -6.35 -29.53
N THR A 292 0.48 -6.38 -28.20
CA THR A 292 -0.27 -5.56 -27.24
C THR A 292 0.72 -4.76 -26.36
N SER A 293 0.16 -3.97 -25.42
CA SER A 293 0.96 -3.28 -24.38
C SER A 293 1.60 -4.24 -23.36
N CYS A 294 1.23 -5.51 -23.32
CA CYS A 294 1.57 -6.47 -22.26
C CYS A 294 1.27 -5.94 -20.84
N ALA A 295 0.30 -5.07 -20.72
CA ALA A 295 -0.12 -4.45 -19.46
C ALA A 295 -1.64 -4.23 -19.47
N HIS A 296 -2.29 -4.37 -18.33
CA HIS A 296 -3.75 -4.17 -18.14
C HIS A 296 -4.62 -5.02 -19.08
N LEU A 297 -4.14 -6.19 -19.50
CA LEU A 297 -4.88 -7.04 -20.40
C LEU A 297 -6.08 -7.67 -19.68
N ARG A 298 -7.10 -8.08 -20.45
CA ARG A 298 -8.25 -8.81 -19.92
C ARG A 298 -7.83 -10.00 -19.06
N GLN A 299 -6.78 -10.70 -19.46
CA GLN A 299 -6.25 -11.84 -18.73
C GLN A 299 -5.56 -11.42 -17.43
N THR A 300 -4.89 -10.26 -17.39
CA THR A 300 -4.33 -9.69 -16.15
C THR A 300 -5.45 -9.48 -15.12
N HIS A 301 -6.54 -8.84 -15.51
CA HIS A 301 -7.73 -8.68 -14.65
C HIS A 301 -8.33 -10.03 -14.25
N ALA A 302 -8.40 -11.00 -15.17
CA ALA A 302 -8.92 -12.33 -14.88
C ALA A 302 -8.07 -13.07 -13.83
N VAL A 303 -6.75 -12.89 -13.79
CA VAL A 303 -5.87 -13.44 -12.74
C VAL A 303 -6.23 -12.84 -11.38
N VAL A 304 -6.37 -11.52 -11.28
CA VAL A 304 -6.75 -10.83 -10.02
C VAL A 304 -8.13 -11.26 -9.57
N GLN A 305 -9.09 -11.32 -10.49
CA GLN A 305 -10.46 -11.78 -10.22
C GLN A 305 -10.50 -13.25 -9.76
N LEU A 306 -9.63 -14.11 -10.32
CA LEU A 306 -9.49 -15.49 -9.87
C LEU A 306 -8.96 -15.57 -8.44
N PHE A 307 -7.88 -14.85 -8.11
CA PHE A 307 -7.36 -14.79 -6.74
C PHE A 307 -8.43 -14.27 -5.77
N ARG A 308 -9.20 -13.23 -6.18
CA ARG A 308 -10.32 -12.73 -5.39
C ARG A 308 -11.38 -13.79 -5.14
N SER A 309 -11.85 -14.47 -6.19
CA SER A 309 -12.89 -15.52 -6.07
C SER A 309 -12.43 -16.67 -5.19
N ILE A 310 -11.15 -17.03 -5.25
CA ILE A 310 -10.56 -18.07 -4.41
C ILE A 310 -10.53 -17.63 -2.94
N LEU A 311 -10.04 -16.42 -2.64
CA LEU A 311 -10.00 -15.92 -1.26
C LEU A 311 -11.41 -15.78 -0.68
N ASP A 312 -12.37 -15.24 -1.43
CA ASP A 312 -13.77 -15.15 -1.00
C ASP A 312 -14.36 -16.54 -0.68
N THR A 313 -13.86 -17.61 -1.34
CA THR A 313 -14.31 -18.99 -1.10
C THR A 313 -13.66 -19.60 0.14
N VAL A 314 -12.34 -19.42 0.34
CA VAL A 314 -11.61 -20.19 1.36
C VAL A 314 -10.98 -19.33 2.45
N ALA A 315 -10.88 -18.03 2.28
CA ALA A 315 -10.28 -17.09 3.24
C ALA A 315 -10.94 -15.71 3.15
N PRO A 316 -12.28 -15.59 3.35
CA PRO A 316 -13.03 -14.37 3.07
C PRO A 316 -12.57 -13.16 3.88
N GLN A 317 -11.84 -13.34 4.97
CA GLN A 317 -11.29 -12.26 5.79
C GLN A 317 -10.07 -11.60 5.15
N VAL A 318 -9.35 -12.29 4.25
CA VAL A 318 -8.11 -11.81 3.65
C VAL A 318 -8.43 -10.80 2.54
N ALA A 319 -7.76 -9.66 2.57
CA ALA A 319 -7.89 -8.65 1.52
C ALA A 319 -6.79 -8.79 0.45
N LEU A 320 -7.14 -8.46 -0.79
CA LEU A 320 -6.18 -8.23 -1.88
C LEU A 320 -5.98 -6.74 -2.08
N LEU A 321 -4.73 -6.32 -2.21
CA LEU A 321 -4.32 -4.99 -2.61
C LEU A 321 -3.49 -5.11 -3.90
N THR A 322 -3.84 -4.36 -4.94
CA THR A 322 -3.06 -4.30 -6.18
C THR A 322 -2.11 -3.11 -6.18
N GLU A 323 -0.86 -3.35 -6.60
CA GLU A 323 0.13 -2.32 -6.84
C GLU A 323 0.27 -2.08 -8.34
N THR A 324 -0.14 -0.87 -8.78
CA THR A 324 -0.19 -0.46 -10.18
C THR A 324 0.13 1.02 -10.30
N ASN A 325 1.42 1.36 -10.44
CA ASN A 325 1.88 2.75 -10.59
C ASN A 325 1.72 3.24 -12.03
N VAL A 326 0.49 3.53 -12.41
CA VAL A 326 0.04 3.89 -13.77
C VAL A 326 -0.93 5.08 -13.69
N PRO A 327 -1.39 5.65 -14.82
CA PRO A 327 -2.43 6.69 -14.81
C PRO A 327 -3.64 6.29 -13.96
N HIS A 328 -4.28 7.29 -13.33
CA HIS A 328 -5.32 7.07 -12.32
C HIS A 328 -6.46 6.16 -12.82
N GLN A 329 -6.92 6.34 -14.06
CA GLN A 329 -8.02 5.53 -14.62
C GLN A 329 -7.65 4.06 -14.77
N ASP A 330 -6.43 3.76 -15.22
CA ASP A 330 -5.94 2.39 -15.35
C ASP A 330 -5.76 1.74 -13.95
N ASN A 331 -5.28 2.53 -12.99
CA ASN A 331 -5.12 2.08 -11.61
C ASN A 331 -6.45 1.68 -10.95
N ILE A 332 -7.48 2.52 -11.05
CA ILE A 332 -8.79 2.23 -10.43
C ILE A 332 -9.58 1.13 -11.15
N SER A 333 -9.19 0.75 -12.39
CA SER A 333 -9.81 -0.35 -13.10
C SER A 333 -9.69 -1.69 -12.36
N TYR A 334 -8.66 -1.84 -11.51
CA TYR A 334 -8.45 -3.01 -10.66
C TYR A 334 -9.43 -3.16 -9.49
N PHE A 335 -10.35 -2.23 -9.31
CA PHE A 335 -11.53 -2.47 -8.48
C PHE A 335 -12.58 -3.35 -9.16
N GLY A 336 -12.49 -3.53 -10.51
CA GLY A 336 -13.50 -4.22 -11.27
C GLY A 336 -14.87 -3.56 -11.12
N ASP A 337 -15.88 -4.34 -10.72
CA ASP A 337 -17.21 -3.85 -10.36
C ASP A 337 -17.34 -3.39 -8.89
N GLY A 338 -16.22 -3.34 -8.18
CA GLY A 338 -16.15 -3.03 -6.74
C GLY A 338 -16.35 -4.23 -5.81
N ALA A 339 -16.56 -5.43 -6.36
CA ALA A 339 -16.76 -6.65 -5.58
C ALA A 339 -16.03 -7.88 -6.13
N ASN A 340 -15.59 -7.85 -7.39
CA ASN A 340 -15.08 -9.02 -8.09
C ASN A 340 -13.55 -9.03 -8.32
N GLU A 341 -12.84 -7.93 -7.94
CA GLU A 341 -11.41 -7.79 -8.15
C GLU A 341 -10.70 -7.35 -6.86
N ALA A 342 -9.76 -6.40 -6.87
CA ALA A 342 -9.04 -5.99 -5.67
C ALA A 342 -9.98 -5.42 -4.59
N HIS A 343 -9.69 -5.74 -3.33
CA HIS A 343 -10.36 -5.11 -2.18
C HIS A 343 -9.80 -3.71 -1.90
N MET A 344 -8.53 -3.52 -2.22
CA MET A 344 -7.83 -2.26 -2.07
C MET A 344 -7.01 -1.95 -3.34
N VAL A 345 -6.89 -0.67 -3.64
CA VAL A 345 -6.02 -0.15 -4.69
C VAL A 345 -5.24 1.03 -4.13
N TYR A 346 -3.94 1.09 -4.42
CA TYR A 346 -3.10 2.23 -4.03
C TYR A 346 -3.61 3.53 -4.66
N ASN A 347 -3.70 4.58 -3.88
CA ASN A 347 -4.06 5.91 -4.37
C ASN A 347 -2.81 6.66 -4.85
N PHE A 348 -2.22 6.21 -5.97
CA PHE A 348 -0.95 6.72 -6.49
C PHE A 348 -0.98 8.20 -6.93
N ALA A 349 -2.15 8.77 -7.21
CA ALA A 349 -2.26 10.19 -7.53
C ALA A 349 -2.14 11.09 -6.28
N LEU A 350 -2.40 10.55 -5.09
CA LEU A 350 -2.43 11.33 -3.85
C LEU A 350 -1.05 11.90 -3.46
N PRO A 351 0.06 11.11 -3.41
CA PRO A 351 1.36 11.64 -3.00
C PRO A 351 1.82 12.84 -3.83
N PRO A 352 1.89 12.78 -5.17
CA PRO A 352 2.35 13.93 -5.97
C PRO A 352 1.40 15.13 -5.91
N LEU A 353 0.07 14.94 -5.79
CA LEU A 353 -0.88 16.05 -5.63
C LEU A 353 -0.74 16.74 -4.28
N VAL A 354 -0.53 15.99 -3.19
CA VAL A 354 -0.25 16.58 -1.87
C VAL A 354 1.08 17.29 -1.89
N LEU A 355 2.14 16.67 -2.43
CA LEU A 355 3.45 17.29 -2.55
C LEU A 355 3.38 18.62 -3.31
N PHE A 356 2.77 18.62 -4.49
CA PHE A 356 2.57 19.83 -5.28
C PHE A 356 1.81 20.91 -4.50
N SER A 357 0.76 20.52 -3.78
CA SER A 357 -0.06 21.46 -3.01
C SER A 357 0.74 22.16 -1.90
N PHE A 358 1.61 21.43 -1.18
CA PHE A 358 2.43 22.00 -0.14
C PHE A 358 3.64 22.80 -0.68
N LEU A 359 4.23 22.38 -1.81
CA LEU A 359 5.33 23.11 -2.45
C LEU A 359 4.88 24.42 -3.12
N SER A 360 3.67 24.44 -3.65
CA SER A 360 3.08 25.63 -4.29
C SER A 360 2.25 26.50 -3.33
N GLY A 361 1.91 25.97 -2.14
CA GLY A 361 0.96 26.59 -1.22
C GLY A 361 -0.48 26.65 -1.78
N ASN A 362 -0.82 25.82 -2.76
CA ASN A 362 -2.12 25.85 -3.46
C ASN A 362 -2.71 24.44 -3.62
N CYS A 363 -3.89 24.21 -3.04
CA CYS A 363 -4.57 22.91 -3.05
C CYS A 363 -5.72 22.81 -4.08
N ARG A 364 -5.85 23.73 -5.03
CA ARG A 364 -6.95 23.72 -6.01
C ARG A 364 -7.00 22.41 -6.79
N LYS A 365 -5.86 21.96 -7.35
CA LYS A 365 -5.75 20.71 -8.12
C LYS A 365 -6.10 19.48 -7.26
N LEU A 366 -5.56 19.43 -6.07
CA LEU A 366 -5.87 18.38 -5.08
C LEU A 366 -7.37 18.36 -4.74
N SER A 367 -7.98 19.54 -4.50
CA SER A 367 -9.40 19.65 -4.17
C SER A 367 -10.29 19.23 -5.34
N GLN A 368 -9.94 19.61 -6.57
CA GLN A 368 -10.67 19.19 -7.78
C GLN A 368 -10.63 17.67 -7.95
N TRP A 369 -9.45 17.08 -7.87
CA TRP A 369 -9.29 15.64 -7.99
C TRP A 369 -9.98 14.88 -6.84
N ALA A 370 -9.79 15.32 -5.59
CA ALA A 370 -10.40 14.67 -4.43
C ALA A 370 -11.94 14.74 -4.43
N ALA A 371 -12.52 15.76 -5.07
CA ALA A 371 -13.97 15.88 -5.26
C ALA A 371 -14.54 14.83 -6.24
N LEU A 372 -13.68 14.26 -7.10
CA LEU A 372 -14.04 13.20 -8.05
C LEU A 372 -13.81 11.79 -7.49
N LEU A 373 -13.15 11.67 -6.32
CA LEU A 373 -12.97 10.38 -5.67
C LEU A 373 -14.32 9.87 -5.16
N GLU A 374 -14.88 8.92 -5.85
CA GLU A 374 -16.10 8.24 -5.45
C GLU A 374 -15.80 7.05 -4.52
N ARG A 375 -16.77 6.73 -3.68
CA ARG A 375 -16.77 5.45 -2.99
C ARG A 375 -17.08 4.35 -3.99
N ILE A 376 -16.15 3.44 -4.19
CA ILE A 376 -16.28 2.36 -5.19
C ILE A 376 -17.42 1.41 -4.83
N SER A 377 -17.38 0.86 -3.61
CA SER A 377 -18.42 -0.02 -3.07
C SER A 377 -18.35 -0.02 -1.53
N ASP A 378 -19.12 -0.86 -0.87
CA ASP A 378 -18.99 -1.14 0.56
C ASP A 378 -17.98 -2.28 0.88
N ARG A 379 -17.35 -2.86 -0.16
CA ARG A 379 -16.41 -3.99 -0.08
C ARG A 379 -14.99 -3.66 -0.53
N ALA A 380 -14.80 -2.49 -1.17
CA ALA A 380 -13.53 -2.08 -1.73
C ALA A 380 -13.21 -0.62 -1.36
N THR A 381 -11.93 -0.31 -1.17
CA THR A 381 -11.50 1.02 -0.75
C THR A 381 -10.07 1.35 -1.23
N TYR A 382 -9.68 2.62 -1.14
CA TYR A 382 -8.33 3.07 -1.45
C TYR A 382 -7.35 2.83 -0.30
N LEU A 383 -6.08 2.60 -0.63
CA LEU A 383 -4.95 2.77 0.29
C LEU A 383 -4.36 4.17 0.08
N ASN A 384 -4.54 5.06 1.06
CA ASN A 384 -4.04 6.43 1.02
C ASN A 384 -2.67 6.52 1.67
N PHE A 385 -1.63 6.72 0.90
CA PHE A 385 -0.25 6.84 1.37
C PHE A 385 0.40 8.11 0.83
N LEU A 386 1.48 8.57 1.45
CA LEU A 386 2.28 9.69 0.96
C LEU A 386 3.71 9.27 0.63
N ALA A 387 4.22 8.28 1.34
CA ALA A 387 5.53 7.69 1.12
C ALA A 387 5.48 6.17 1.28
N SER A 388 6.36 5.49 0.58
CA SER A 388 6.64 4.06 0.71
C SER A 388 8.15 3.83 0.53
N HIS A 389 8.53 2.57 0.33
CA HIS A 389 9.89 2.17 -0.05
C HIS A 389 10.28 2.57 -1.48
N ASP A 390 9.30 2.96 -2.30
CA ASP A 390 9.49 3.48 -3.65
C ASP A 390 9.64 5.01 -3.65
N GLY A 391 9.98 5.58 -4.80
CA GLY A 391 9.90 7.01 -5.00
C GLY A 391 8.45 7.48 -5.22
N ILE A 392 8.25 8.80 -5.22
CA ILE A 392 6.95 9.42 -5.52
C ILE A 392 6.72 9.36 -7.03
N GLY A 393 5.75 8.58 -7.49
CA GLY A 393 5.43 8.42 -8.89
C GLY A 393 4.83 9.70 -9.50
N VAL A 394 5.27 10.08 -10.70
CA VAL A 394 4.73 11.25 -11.42
C VAL A 394 3.74 10.87 -12.53
N LEU A 395 3.67 9.58 -12.91
CA LEU A 395 2.75 9.11 -13.94
C LEU A 395 1.28 9.32 -13.58
N PRO A 396 0.86 9.03 -12.33
CA PRO A 396 -0.55 9.13 -11.94
C PRO A 396 -1.15 10.54 -12.03
N VAL A 397 -0.31 11.57 -12.16
CA VAL A 397 -0.75 12.97 -12.20
C VAL A 397 -0.53 13.66 -13.53
N ARG A 398 -0.09 12.95 -14.57
CA ARG A 398 0.19 13.56 -15.89
C ARG A 398 -1.04 14.21 -16.55
N ASP A 399 -2.23 13.66 -16.29
CA ASP A 399 -3.50 14.21 -16.77
C ASP A 399 -4.13 15.21 -15.78
N LEU A 400 -3.52 15.41 -14.60
CA LEU A 400 -4.02 16.26 -13.52
C LEU A 400 -3.20 17.54 -13.33
N LEU A 401 -1.88 17.44 -13.53
CA LEU A 401 -0.93 18.56 -13.44
C LEU A 401 -0.38 18.90 -14.83
N THR A 402 -0.06 20.17 -15.08
CA THR A 402 0.63 20.58 -16.32
C THR A 402 2.11 20.17 -16.26
N SER A 403 2.80 20.18 -17.41
CA SER A 403 4.23 19.89 -17.46
C SER A 403 5.03 20.85 -16.59
N GLU A 404 4.68 22.15 -16.58
CA GLU A 404 5.34 23.17 -15.76
C GLU A 404 5.13 22.92 -14.26
N GLU A 405 3.93 22.45 -13.86
CA GLU A 405 3.65 22.08 -12.46
C GLU A 405 4.46 20.84 -12.02
N ILE A 406 4.62 19.86 -12.91
CA ILE A 406 5.48 18.68 -12.67
C ILE A 406 6.95 19.09 -12.61
N ASP A 407 7.42 19.96 -13.53
CA ASP A 407 8.81 20.44 -13.54
C ASP A 407 9.12 21.27 -12.30
N LEU A 408 8.19 22.08 -11.80
CA LEU A 408 8.33 22.78 -10.52
C LEU A 408 8.54 21.80 -9.35
N MET A 409 7.74 20.75 -9.30
CA MET A 409 7.84 19.72 -8.27
C MET A 409 9.18 18.99 -8.35
N ILE A 410 9.60 18.58 -9.55
CA ILE A 410 10.89 17.93 -9.80
C ILE A 410 12.04 18.83 -9.33
N LYS A 411 12.03 20.12 -9.77
CA LYS A 411 13.06 21.08 -9.40
C LYS A 411 13.17 21.23 -7.88
N LYS A 412 12.04 21.39 -7.19
CA LYS A 412 11.99 21.53 -5.74
C LYS A 412 12.55 20.29 -5.02
N VAL A 413 12.21 19.08 -5.49
CA VAL A 413 12.75 17.84 -4.92
C VAL A 413 14.27 17.76 -5.11
N ILE A 414 14.79 18.15 -6.28
CA ILE A 414 16.23 18.21 -6.52
C ILE A 414 16.90 19.26 -5.60
N ASP A 415 16.33 20.47 -5.51
CA ASP A 415 16.81 21.54 -4.61
C ASP A 415 16.84 21.09 -3.14
N HIS A 416 15.96 20.14 -2.75
CA HIS A 416 15.90 19.54 -1.42
C HIS A 416 16.80 18.29 -1.27
N GLY A 417 17.66 18.00 -2.24
CA GLY A 417 18.61 16.89 -2.20
C GLY A 417 18.03 15.54 -2.61
N GLY A 418 16.88 15.51 -3.28
CA GLY A 418 16.31 14.30 -3.85
C GLY A 418 16.85 13.99 -5.26
N LEU A 419 16.49 12.83 -5.78
CA LEU A 419 16.89 12.33 -7.10
C LEU A 419 15.67 12.06 -7.97
N VAL A 420 15.88 11.96 -9.29
CA VAL A 420 14.83 11.62 -10.26
C VAL A 420 15.22 10.36 -11.02
N SER A 421 14.34 9.37 -11.02
CA SER A 421 14.43 8.22 -11.89
C SER A 421 13.62 8.42 -13.16
N TYR A 422 14.13 7.88 -14.28
CA TYR A 422 13.53 8.03 -15.61
C TYR A 422 13.09 6.67 -16.16
N ARG A 423 12.07 6.69 -17.01
CA ARG A 423 11.66 5.57 -17.86
C ARG A 423 11.81 5.92 -19.34
N THR A 424 11.73 4.94 -20.23
CA THR A 424 11.59 5.16 -21.66
C THR A 424 10.16 5.65 -21.95
N GLY A 425 10.04 6.86 -22.49
CA GLY A 425 8.78 7.41 -22.97
C GLY A 425 8.28 6.72 -24.25
N ALA A 426 7.03 6.99 -24.64
CA ALA A 426 6.44 6.45 -25.87
C ALA A 426 7.20 6.90 -27.14
N ASP A 427 7.86 8.06 -27.08
CA ASP A 427 8.71 8.63 -28.13
C ASP A 427 10.16 8.11 -28.10
N GLY A 428 10.49 7.18 -27.20
CA GLY A 428 11.82 6.64 -26.99
C GLY A 428 12.75 7.50 -26.12
N ASN A 429 12.32 8.69 -25.71
CA ASN A 429 13.12 9.60 -24.89
C ASN A 429 12.96 9.31 -23.39
N PRO A 430 13.97 9.64 -22.55
CA PRO A 430 13.84 9.57 -21.10
C PRO A 430 12.72 10.51 -20.61
N SER A 431 11.84 9.98 -19.78
CA SER A 431 10.71 10.70 -19.20
C SER A 431 10.72 10.49 -17.68
N PRO A 432 10.54 11.55 -16.86
CA PRO A 432 10.50 11.42 -15.41
C PRO A 432 9.46 10.37 -14.98
N TYR A 433 9.87 9.52 -14.05
CA TYR A 433 9.07 8.40 -13.56
C TYR A 433 8.81 8.48 -12.06
N GLU A 434 9.89 8.65 -11.26
CA GLU A 434 9.83 8.73 -9.80
C GLU A 434 10.72 9.83 -9.25
N LEU A 435 10.27 10.47 -8.18
CA LEU A 435 11.06 11.36 -7.34
C LEU A 435 11.54 10.57 -6.12
N ASN A 436 12.84 10.29 -6.06
CA ASN A 436 13.45 9.52 -4.97
C ASN A 436 13.87 10.47 -3.87
N THR A 437 13.14 10.46 -2.78
CA THR A 437 13.33 11.34 -1.61
C THR A 437 12.52 10.82 -0.44
N THR A 438 12.89 11.12 0.79
CA THR A 438 11.98 10.95 1.92
C THR A 438 10.88 12.01 1.88
N TRP A 439 9.69 11.70 2.38
CA TRP A 439 8.58 12.66 2.42
C TRP A 439 8.93 13.91 3.24
N PHE A 440 9.69 13.74 4.34
CA PHE A 440 10.13 14.85 5.16
C PHE A 440 11.06 15.79 4.40
N SER A 441 12.06 15.27 3.70
CA SER A 441 12.99 16.05 2.88
C SER A 441 12.30 16.68 1.67
N ALA A 442 11.34 16.00 1.02
CA ALA A 442 10.59 16.57 -0.08
C ALA A 442 9.88 17.87 0.30
N LEU A 443 9.34 17.94 1.53
CA LEU A 443 8.63 19.11 2.05
C LEU A 443 9.56 20.16 2.70
N ASN A 444 10.70 19.75 3.24
CA ASN A 444 11.55 20.58 4.10
C ASN A 444 12.99 20.64 3.56
N PRO A 445 13.45 21.80 3.06
CA PRO A 445 14.82 21.92 2.57
C PRO A 445 15.85 21.58 3.64
N PRO A 446 17.01 21.01 3.28
CA PRO A 446 18.02 20.54 4.23
C PRO A 446 18.65 21.67 5.03
N GLU A 447 18.84 22.83 4.40
CA GLU A 447 19.46 24.03 5.01
C GLU A 447 18.42 25.14 5.23
N SER A 448 17.31 24.80 5.90
CA SER A 448 16.26 25.77 6.21
C SER A 448 16.53 26.46 7.56
N ALA A 449 16.35 27.79 7.61
CA ALA A 449 16.31 28.55 8.85
C ALA A 449 14.98 28.39 9.62
N GLU A 450 14.04 27.62 9.09
CA GLU A 450 12.75 27.37 9.72
C GLU A 450 12.89 26.54 11.01
N SER A 451 12.03 26.82 11.97
CA SER A 451 12.00 26.03 13.21
C SER A 451 11.60 24.57 12.94
N ALA A 452 12.11 23.66 13.79
CA ALA A 452 11.70 22.25 13.75
C ALA A 452 10.19 22.08 13.93
N ASP A 453 9.54 22.97 14.69
CA ASP A 453 8.09 22.99 14.89
C ASP A 453 7.33 23.27 13.58
N LEU A 454 7.75 24.27 12.80
CA LEU A 454 7.10 24.59 11.53
C LEU A 454 7.29 23.46 10.49
N GLN A 455 8.50 22.86 10.46
CA GLN A 455 8.77 21.71 9.61
C GLN A 455 7.91 20.48 9.99
N ALA A 456 7.76 20.22 11.29
CA ALA A 456 6.90 19.15 11.79
C ALA A 456 5.41 19.43 11.51
N ASP A 457 4.94 20.68 11.69
CA ASP A 457 3.55 21.07 11.40
C ASP A 457 3.24 20.89 9.91
N ARG A 458 4.13 21.34 8.98
CA ARG A 458 4.00 21.11 7.54
C ARG A 458 3.89 19.63 7.20
N PHE A 459 4.75 18.82 7.79
CA PHE A 459 4.78 17.38 7.57
C PHE A 459 3.50 16.69 8.07
N VAL A 460 3.06 16.98 9.29
CA VAL A 460 1.85 16.41 9.89
C VAL A 460 0.59 16.87 9.16
N ALA A 461 0.53 18.15 8.75
CA ALA A 461 -0.56 18.67 7.94
C ALA A 461 -0.73 17.91 6.60
N SER A 462 0.39 17.53 5.96
CA SER A 462 0.32 16.70 4.74
C SER A 462 -0.30 15.33 5.00
N HIS A 463 0.05 14.69 6.12
CA HIS A 463 -0.54 13.41 6.54
C HIS A 463 -2.02 13.56 6.94
N ALA A 464 -2.40 14.71 7.51
CA ALA A 464 -3.79 14.99 7.81
C ALA A 464 -4.66 15.03 6.55
N VAL A 465 -4.13 15.54 5.42
CA VAL A 465 -4.81 15.49 4.11
C VAL A 465 -5.07 14.05 3.67
N ALA A 466 -4.06 13.17 3.76
CA ALA A 466 -4.23 11.76 3.40
C ALA A 466 -5.21 11.02 4.36
N ALA A 467 -5.18 11.38 5.63
CA ALA A 467 -5.97 10.73 6.68
C ALA A 467 -7.48 11.01 6.59
N VAL A 468 -7.89 12.13 5.98
CA VAL A 468 -9.31 12.53 5.90
C VAL A 468 -10.03 12.02 4.65
N LEU A 469 -9.31 11.57 3.62
CA LEU A 469 -9.91 11.07 2.39
C LEU A 469 -10.52 9.67 2.56
N HIS A 470 -11.46 9.32 1.66
CA HIS A 470 -11.94 7.95 1.53
C HIS A 470 -10.78 6.98 1.40
N GLY A 471 -10.74 5.98 2.25
CA GLY A 471 -9.71 4.95 2.22
C GLY A 471 -9.13 4.63 3.59
N VAL A 472 -8.18 3.70 3.56
CA VAL A 472 -7.34 3.34 4.69
C VAL A 472 -6.01 4.07 4.56
N PRO A 473 -5.59 4.89 5.54
CA PRO A 473 -4.31 5.56 5.48
C PRO A 473 -3.15 4.59 5.73
N ALA A 474 -2.03 4.85 5.05
CA ALA A 474 -0.78 4.15 5.28
C ALA A 474 0.36 5.14 5.57
N VAL A 475 1.23 4.76 6.49
CA VAL A 475 2.43 5.52 6.88
C VAL A 475 3.65 4.66 6.66
N TYR A 476 4.68 5.21 6.03
CA TYR A 476 5.96 4.53 5.89
C TYR A 476 6.79 4.70 7.18
N LEU A 477 7.44 3.64 7.65
CA LEU A 477 8.14 3.66 8.94
C LEU A 477 9.10 4.85 9.12
N PRO A 478 9.99 5.20 8.16
CA PRO A 478 10.83 6.39 8.27
C PRO A 478 10.05 7.71 8.41
N SER A 479 8.80 7.77 7.95
CA SER A 479 7.94 8.93 8.11
C SER A 479 7.46 9.14 9.55
N LEU A 480 7.40 8.08 10.39
CA LEU A 480 6.97 8.22 11.79
C LEU A 480 7.84 9.19 12.60
N TRP A 481 9.10 9.32 12.24
CA TRP A 481 10.03 10.22 12.91
C TRP A 481 10.69 11.26 11.99
N GLY A 482 10.09 11.46 10.80
CA GLY A 482 10.54 12.49 9.88
C GLY A 482 11.97 12.30 9.38
N SER A 483 12.33 11.05 8.99
CA SER A 483 13.66 10.76 8.44
C SER A 483 13.99 11.64 7.25
N ARG A 484 15.22 12.16 7.22
CA ARG A 484 15.77 12.88 6.07
C ARG A 484 16.38 11.91 5.06
N ASN A 485 16.66 12.43 3.86
CA ASN A 485 17.34 11.71 2.79
C ASN A 485 18.68 11.11 3.27
N ASP A 486 18.93 9.84 2.93
CA ASP A 486 20.23 9.18 3.11
C ASP A 486 21.12 9.46 1.91
N SER A 487 21.71 10.66 1.88
CA SER A 487 22.62 11.06 0.81
C SER A 487 23.91 10.22 0.80
N GLU A 488 24.32 9.65 1.93
CA GLU A 488 25.51 8.80 2.01
C GLU A 488 25.33 7.48 1.28
N ALA A 489 24.15 6.86 1.35
CA ALA A 489 23.83 5.63 0.60
C ALA A 489 24.01 5.86 -0.91
N VAL A 490 23.53 7.01 -1.41
CA VAL A 490 23.69 7.39 -2.82
C VAL A 490 25.16 7.63 -3.19
N LEU A 491 25.92 8.30 -2.33
CA LEU A 491 27.36 8.55 -2.54
C LEU A 491 28.17 7.24 -2.53
N ARG A 492 27.72 6.20 -1.83
CA ARG A 492 28.29 4.84 -1.89
C ARG A 492 27.98 4.09 -3.19
N GLY A 493 27.19 4.67 -4.09
CA GLY A 493 26.80 4.06 -5.37
C GLY A 493 25.64 3.07 -5.25
N GLU A 494 24.84 3.17 -4.19
CA GLU A 494 23.61 2.41 -4.06
C GLU A 494 22.52 2.93 -5.02
N GLU A 495 21.46 2.14 -5.19
CA GLU A 495 20.34 2.52 -6.06
C GLU A 495 19.67 3.82 -5.59
N PRO A 496 19.09 4.63 -6.50
CA PRO A 496 18.44 5.91 -6.14
C PRO A 496 17.40 5.81 -5.02
N ARG A 497 16.68 4.69 -4.93
CA ARG A 497 15.68 4.45 -3.89
C ARG A 497 16.29 4.25 -2.48
N SER A 498 17.59 3.94 -2.37
CA SER A 498 18.27 3.82 -1.06
C SER A 498 18.22 5.13 -0.27
N ILE A 499 18.04 6.27 -0.93
CA ILE A 499 17.88 7.60 -0.31
C ILE A 499 16.75 7.66 0.72
N ASN A 500 15.69 6.86 0.56
CA ASN A 500 14.53 6.83 1.47
C ASN A 500 14.43 5.52 2.30
N ARG A 501 15.51 4.71 2.31
CA ARG A 501 15.54 3.37 2.94
C ARG A 501 16.59 3.27 4.04
N ARG A 502 16.90 4.40 4.72
CA ARG A 502 17.89 4.43 5.80
C ARG A 502 17.47 3.52 6.94
N THR A 503 18.37 2.64 7.34
CA THR A 503 18.24 1.85 8.57
C THR A 503 18.61 2.72 9.78
N ALA A 504 17.77 2.69 10.83
CA ALA A 504 18.00 3.38 12.08
C ALA A 504 18.54 2.41 13.14
N GLU A 505 19.47 2.88 13.96
CA GLU A 505 19.90 2.14 15.16
C GLU A 505 18.87 2.36 16.28
N GLU A 506 18.38 1.27 16.87
CA GLU A 506 17.32 1.29 17.89
C GLU A 506 17.66 2.26 19.03
N ARG A 507 18.89 2.23 19.53
CA ARG A 507 19.34 3.09 20.64
C ARG A 507 19.30 4.56 20.28
N GLU A 508 19.82 4.94 19.11
CA GLU A 508 19.84 6.34 18.65
C GLU A 508 18.40 6.85 18.45
N LEU A 509 17.53 6.01 17.92
CA LEU A 509 16.13 6.35 17.74
C LEU A 509 15.43 6.59 19.08
N TRP A 510 15.67 5.73 20.09
CA TRP A 510 15.14 5.92 21.45
C TRP A 510 15.61 7.24 22.07
N GLU A 511 16.88 7.58 21.92
CA GLU A 511 17.45 8.85 22.41
C GLU A 511 16.76 10.05 21.73
N GLN A 512 16.60 10.02 20.40
CA GLN A 512 15.90 11.07 19.64
C GLN A 512 14.42 11.19 19.98
N LEU A 513 13.72 10.08 20.12
CA LEU A 513 12.29 10.08 20.47
C LEU A 513 12.05 10.49 21.93
N GLY A 514 13.03 10.33 22.82
CA GLY A 514 12.99 10.78 24.21
C GLY A 514 13.27 12.28 24.39
N ASP A 515 13.91 12.93 23.42
CA ASP A 515 14.23 14.35 23.45
C ASP A 515 13.11 15.20 22.83
N SER A 516 12.36 15.95 23.66
CA SER A 516 11.24 16.80 23.23
C SER A 516 11.61 17.90 22.22
N ASP A 517 12.88 18.29 22.16
CA ASP A 517 13.37 19.32 21.25
C ASP A 517 13.81 18.75 19.90
N SER A 518 14.00 17.44 19.82
CA SER A 518 14.37 16.77 18.58
C SER A 518 13.25 16.85 17.52
N SER A 519 13.64 16.92 16.25
CA SER A 519 12.69 16.86 15.12
C SER A 519 11.93 15.54 15.11
N ALA A 520 12.60 14.43 15.45
CA ALA A 520 12.01 13.09 15.47
C ALA A 520 10.89 12.98 16.52
N HIS A 521 11.10 13.49 17.73
CA HIS A 521 10.05 13.54 18.75
C HIS A 521 8.85 14.37 18.30
N LYS A 522 9.09 15.58 17.79
CA LYS A 522 8.03 16.51 17.35
C LYS A 522 7.18 15.92 16.23
N VAL A 523 7.80 15.28 15.26
CA VAL A 523 7.08 14.59 14.17
C VAL A 523 6.32 13.39 14.70
N CYS A 524 6.99 12.50 15.43
CA CYS A 524 6.38 11.24 15.89
C CYS A 524 5.20 11.50 16.82
N SER A 525 5.39 12.35 17.85
CA SER A 525 4.33 12.63 18.83
C SER A 525 3.09 13.26 18.17
N ARG A 526 3.28 14.22 17.24
CA ARG A 526 2.17 14.90 16.56
C ARG A 526 1.47 13.99 15.56
N LEU A 527 2.23 13.19 14.78
CA LEU A 527 1.66 12.27 13.80
C LEU A 527 0.88 11.15 14.49
N VAL A 528 1.45 10.53 15.53
CA VAL A 528 0.77 9.49 16.30
C VAL A 528 -0.51 10.04 16.93
N ALA A 529 -0.47 11.23 17.56
CA ALA A 529 -1.65 11.88 18.13
C ALA A 529 -2.74 12.16 17.07
N LEU A 530 -2.35 12.61 15.86
CA LEU A 530 -3.28 12.80 14.74
C LEU A 530 -3.97 11.48 14.38
N ILE A 531 -3.19 10.39 14.24
CA ILE A 531 -3.73 9.07 13.88
C ILE A 531 -4.62 8.52 15.00
N GLU A 532 -4.26 8.67 16.28
CA GLU A 532 -5.09 8.27 17.40
C GLU A 532 -6.47 8.98 17.39
N LYS A 533 -6.51 10.27 17.11
CA LYS A 533 -7.76 11.02 16.95
C LYS A 533 -8.58 10.54 15.75
N ARG A 534 -7.90 10.17 14.64
CA ARG A 534 -8.57 9.62 13.46
C ARG A 534 -9.23 8.29 13.74
N VAL A 535 -8.52 7.33 14.31
CA VAL A 535 -9.05 5.98 14.58
C VAL A 535 -10.17 5.97 15.62
N ALA A 536 -10.25 7.00 16.45
CA ALA A 536 -11.32 7.19 17.42
C ALA A 536 -12.57 7.88 16.84
N CYS A 537 -12.54 8.33 15.58
CA CYS A 537 -13.62 9.12 14.98
C CYS A 537 -14.34 8.35 13.85
N PRO A 538 -15.56 7.83 14.08
CA PRO A 538 -16.32 7.08 13.07
C PRO A 538 -16.64 7.85 11.79
N ALA A 539 -16.52 9.18 11.76
CA ALA A 539 -16.67 9.97 10.54
C ALA A 539 -15.64 9.61 9.47
N PHE A 540 -14.49 9.04 9.86
CA PHE A 540 -13.43 8.61 8.93
C PHE A 540 -13.60 7.16 8.44
N HIS A 541 -14.70 6.50 8.76
CA HIS A 541 -14.98 5.17 8.23
C HIS A 541 -14.89 5.17 6.68
N PRO A 542 -14.20 4.21 6.03
CA PRO A 542 -14.06 4.16 4.58
C PRO A 542 -15.39 4.17 3.82
N ASN A 543 -16.43 3.53 4.37
CA ASN A 543 -17.77 3.52 3.80
C ASN A 543 -18.62 4.76 4.14
N GLY A 544 -18.08 5.70 4.90
CA GLY A 544 -18.72 6.98 5.21
C GLY A 544 -18.77 7.91 3.99
N SER A 545 -19.61 8.95 4.02
CA SER A 545 -19.65 9.92 2.92
C SER A 545 -18.49 10.91 2.98
N GLN A 546 -18.09 11.40 1.80
CA GLN A 546 -17.08 12.44 1.62
C GLN A 546 -17.65 13.56 0.74
N ARG A 547 -17.41 14.81 1.12
CA ARG A 547 -17.68 15.98 0.28
C ARG A 547 -16.55 16.99 0.41
N VAL A 548 -15.83 17.23 -0.67
CA VAL A 548 -14.76 18.22 -0.75
C VAL A 548 -15.38 19.60 -1.04
N LEU A 549 -14.97 20.61 -0.27
CA LEU A 549 -15.40 21.98 -0.46
C LEU A 549 -14.32 22.78 -1.23
N GLN A 550 -14.60 23.12 -2.48
CA GLN A 550 -13.68 23.89 -3.33
C GLN A 550 -13.91 25.41 -3.13
N LYS A 551 -13.69 25.90 -1.89
CA LYS A 551 -13.99 27.29 -1.48
C LYS A 551 -12.75 28.13 -1.23
N HIS A 552 -11.57 27.51 -1.21
CA HIS A 552 -10.32 28.21 -0.89
C HIS A 552 -9.11 27.53 -1.56
N ASP A 553 -8.24 28.33 -2.18
CA ASP A 553 -7.09 27.78 -2.91
C ASP A 553 -5.95 27.29 -2.00
N HIS A 554 -5.89 27.79 -0.76
CA HIS A 554 -4.82 27.51 0.20
C HIS A 554 -5.26 26.64 1.38
N VAL A 555 -6.54 26.32 1.49
CA VAL A 555 -7.07 25.47 2.56
C VAL A 555 -7.83 24.30 1.96
N PHE A 556 -7.32 23.09 2.18
CA PHE A 556 -7.99 21.85 1.78
C PHE A 556 -9.13 21.57 2.76
N MET A 557 -10.34 21.37 2.24
CA MET A 557 -11.56 21.29 3.03
C MET A 557 -12.38 20.06 2.68
N VAL A 558 -12.64 19.20 3.66
CA VAL A 558 -13.42 17.97 3.47
C VAL A 558 -14.45 17.81 4.57
N ILE A 559 -15.69 17.51 4.20
CA ILE A 559 -16.72 17.03 5.10
C ILE A 559 -16.76 15.52 5.04
N ARG A 560 -16.70 14.88 6.21
CA ARG A 560 -16.84 13.43 6.38
C ARG A 560 -18.05 13.13 7.26
N GLN A 561 -18.72 12.02 6.95
CA GLN A 561 -19.82 11.54 7.78
C GLN A 561 -19.79 10.00 7.87
N SER A 562 -20.01 9.46 9.07
CA SER A 562 -20.07 8.01 9.30
C SER A 562 -21.20 7.35 8.46
N PRO A 563 -21.10 6.03 8.18
CA PRO A 563 -22.11 5.31 7.40
C PRO A 563 -23.52 5.42 7.98
N ASP A 564 -23.65 5.38 9.31
CA ASP A 564 -24.91 5.54 10.07
C ASP A 564 -25.35 7.01 10.22
N ARG A 565 -24.59 7.95 9.67
CA ARG A 565 -24.79 9.41 9.76
C ARG A 565 -24.77 9.99 11.17
N SER A 566 -24.41 9.24 12.19
CA SER A 566 -24.37 9.70 13.58
C SER A 566 -23.20 10.65 13.87
N ARG A 567 -22.12 10.56 13.12
CA ARG A 567 -20.92 11.40 13.26
C ARG A 567 -20.64 12.18 11.99
N TRP A 568 -20.45 13.48 12.17
CA TRP A 568 -20.13 14.43 11.12
C TRP A 568 -18.89 15.24 11.50
N LEU A 569 -18.04 15.55 10.55
CA LEU A 569 -16.79 16.25 10.77
C LEU A 569 -16.44 17.11 9.56
N LEU A 570 -15.99 18.35 9.82
CA LEU A 570 -15.33 19.23 8.86
C LEU A 570 -13.84 19.25 9.12
N ALA A 571 -13.05 18.80 8.16
CA ALA A 571 -11.59 18.88 8.19
C ALA A 571 -11.13 20.08 7.36
N LEU A 572 -10.27 20.92 7.94
CA LEU A 572 -9.64 22.08 7.33
C LEU A 572 -8.13 21.93 7.48
N THR A 573 -7.37 22.01 6.38
CA THR A 573 -5.90 21.97 6.41
C THR A 573 -5.33 23.11 5.58
N ASN A 574 -4.62 24.04 6.23
CA ASN A 574 -3.87 25.11 5.54
C ASN A 574 -2.60 24.50 4.92
N VAL A 575 -2.47 24.57 3.59
CA VAL A 575 -1.29 24.05 2.86
C VAL A 575 -0.23 25.13 2.59
N ALA A 576 -0.45 26.36 3.08
CA ALA A 576 0.40 27.52 2.80
C ALA A 576 1.18 28.02 4.04
N GLU A 577 2.27 28.74 3.79
CA GLU A 577 3.14 29.36 4.82
C GLU A 577 2.53 30.59 5.52
N LYS A 578 1.32 30.98 5.13
CA LYS A 578 0.66 32.18 5.66
C LYS A 578 -0.64 31.82 6.34
N ASN A 579 -1.05 32.69 7.26
CA ASN A 579 -2.38 32.60 7.85
C ASN A 579 -3.45 32.66 6.76
N GLN A 580 -4.49 31.83 6.88
CA GLN A 580 -5.61 31.78 5.94
C GLN A 580 -6.92 31.99 6.69
N GLU A 581 -7.71 32.96 6.27
CA GLU A 581 -9.06 33.19 6.80
C GLU A 581 -10.05 32.31 6.06
N VAL A 582 -10.80 31.49 6.80
CA VAL A 582 -11.84 30.63 6.27
C VAL A 582 -13.20 31.12 6.76
N ARG A 583 -14.13 31.27 5.81
CA ARG A 583 -15.53 31.58 6.09
C ARG A 583 -16.42 30.62 5.31
N LEU A 584 -17.18 29.81 6.05
CA LEU A 584 -18.15 28.86 5.52
C LEU A 584 -19.52 29.16 6.13
N THR A 585 -20.55 29.19 5.30
CA THR A 585 -21.94 29.38 5.73
C THR A 585 -22.59 28.06 6.15
N SER A 586 -23.72 28.11 6.81
CA SER A 586 -24.57 26.94 7.11
C SER A 586 -24.90 26.16 5.84
N ALA A 587 -25.18 26.85 4.75
CA ALA A 587 -25.48 26.23 3.44
C ALA A 587 -24.26 25.49 2.88
N ASP A 588 -23.04 26.05 3.00
CA ASP A 588 -21.81 25.36 2.60
C ASP A 588 -21.60 24.06 3.38
N LEU A 589 -21.99 24.05 4.65
CA LEU A 589 -21.88 22.90 5.55
C LEU A 589 -23.05 21.91 5.41
N GLY A 590 -24.13 22.30 4.74
CA GLY A 590 -25.37 21.49 4.65
C GLY A 590 -26.07 21.34 6.00
N ARG A 591 -26.02 22.37 6.86
CA ARG A 591 -26.63 22.38 8.19
C ARG A 591 -27.63 23.53 8.32
N PRO A 592 -28.75 23.34 9.06
CA PRO A 592 -29.68 24.42 9.35
C PRO A 592 -29.03 25.53 10.18
N GLU A 593 -29.42 26.77 9.94
CA GLU A 593 -29.02 27.89 10.80
C GLU A 593 -29.45 27.66 12.26
N GLY A 594 -28.60 28.05 13.21
CA GLY A 594 -28.88 27.89 14.63
C GLY A 594 -28.76 26.46 15.18
N SER A 595 -28.44 25.47 14.34
CA SER A 595 -28.29 24.08 14.75
C SER A 595 -26.97 23.78 15.48
N VAL A 596 -26.05 24.74 15.54
CA VAL A 596 -24.72 24.57 16.13
C VAL A 596 -24.49 25.66 17.18
N ARG A 597 -24.19 25.25 18.43
CA ARG A 597 -23.79 26.13 19.53
C ARG A 597 -22.32 26.52 19.47
N ALA A 598 -21.46 25.57 19.10
CA ALA A 598 -20.02 25.76 18.95
C ALA A 598 -19.46 24.69 18.00
N TRP A 599 -18.30 24.98 17.42
CA TRP A 599 -17.49 24.01 16.67
C TRP A 599 -16.36 23.53 17.57
N LYS A 600 -16.32 22.26 17.88
CA LYS A 600 -15.24 21.67 18.68
C LYS A 600 -14.18 21.06 17.75
N ASP A 601 -12.94 21.52 17.86
CA ASP A 601 -11.79 20.87 17.23
C ASP A 601 -11.38 19.63 18.03
N ILE A 602 -11.49 18.45 17.44
CA ILE A 602 -11.15 17.20 18.13
C ILE A 602 -9.64 16.98 18.26
N LEU A 603 -8.80 17.75 17.54
CA LEU A 603 -7.35 17.65 17.64
C LEU A 603 -6.82 18.38 18.90
N SER A 604 -7.33 19.58 19.16
CA SER A 604 -6.89 20.44 20.27
C SER A 604 -7.88 20.53 21.45
N ASP A 605 -9.06 19.94 21.29
CA ASP A 605 -10.20 20.05 22.21
C ASP A 605 -10.73 21.50 22.38
N SER A 606 -10.28 22.47 21.57
CA SER A 606 -10.72 23.88 21.61
C SER A 606 -12.09 24.06 20.94
N GLU A 607 -12.82 25.11 21.37
CA GLU A 607 -14.10 25.49 20.78
C GLU A 607 -14.00 26.79 19.99
N ILE A 608 -14.67 26.83 18.82
CA ILE A 608 -14.79 27.98 17.95
C ILE A 608 -16.26 28.39 17.96
N PRO A 609 -16.63 29.66 18.25
CA PRO A 609 -18.01 30.11 18.21
C PRO A 609 -18.54 30.07 16.77
N PRO A 610 -19.83 29.78 16.57
CA PRO A 610 -20.43 29.84 15.24
C PRO A 610 -20.50 31.31 14.77
N SER A 611 -20.36 31.50 13.47
CA SER A 611 -20.55 32.81 12.81
C SER A 611 -21.59 32.65 11.72
N ASP A 612 -22.71 33.38 11.81
CA ASP A 612 -23.83 33.28 10.86
C ASP A 612 -24.29 31.81 10.64
N GLY A 613 -24.29 31.01 11.72
CA GLY A 613 -24.60 29.57 11.67
C GLY A 613 -23.54 28.68 11.03
N GLY A 614 -22.44 29.26 10.54
CA GLY A 614 -21.33 28.57 9.90
C GLY A 614 -20.02 28.62 10.69
N VAL A 615 -18.89 28.53 9.99
CA VAL A 615 -17.54 28.60 10.55
C VAL A 615 -16.82 29.84 10.04
N LYS A 616 -16.29 30.64 10.98
CA LYS A 616 -15.31 31.70 10.67
C LYS A 616 -14.09 31.49 11.56
N THR A 617 -12.91 31.27 10.95
CA THR A 617 -11.68 31.02 11.67
C THR A 617 -10.47 31.42 10.85
N THR A 618 -9.32 31.63 11.51
CA THR A 618 -8.03 31.85 10.86
C THR A 618 -7.12 30.67 11.17
N LEU A 619 -6.64 29.97 10.15
CA LEU A 619 -5.66 28.91 10.29
C LEU A 619 -4.25 29.48 10.19
N ARG A 620 -3.39 29.14 11.15
CA ARG A 620 -1.96 29.43 11.07
C ARG A 620 -1.30 28.65 9.93
N PRO A 621 -0.04 28.97 9.54
CA PRO A 621 0.70 28.15 8.57
C PRO A 621 0.63 26.66 8.93
N TYR A 622 0.23 25.84 7.96
CA TYR A 622 0.13 24.37 8.06
C TYR A 622 -0.74 23.84 9.20
N GLN A 623 -1.62 24.68 9.75
CA GLN A 623 -2.57 24.23 10.78
C GLN A 623 -3.66 23.35 10.19
N THR A 624 -3.98 22.28 10.91
CA THR A 624 -5.13 21.42 10.67
C THR A 624 -6.16 21.59 11.80
N LEU A 625 -7.45 21.66 11.45
CA LEU A 625 -8.59 21.63 12.36
C LEU A 625 -9.56 20.53 11.92
N TRP A 626 -10.01 19.73 12.88
CA TRP A 626 -11.07 18.71 12.69
C TRP A 626 -12.28 19.06 13.54
N LEU A 627 -13.24 19.74 12.92
CA LEU A 627 -14.36 20.38 13.61
C LEU A 627 -15.60 19.47 13.63
N THR A 628 -16.12 19.23 14.82
CA THR A 628 -17.43 18.62 15.04
C THR A 628 -18.40 19.64 15.60
N ALA A 629 -19.70 19.50 15.28
CA ALA A 629 -20.71 20.39 15.79
C ALA A 629 -21.06 20.01 17.25
N VAL A 630 -21.08 21.02 18.14
CA VAL A 630 -21.68 20.93 19.46
C VAL A 630 -23.10 21.48 19.31
N ASN A 631 -24.08 20.60 19.52
CA ASN A 631 -25.48 21.01 19.39
C ASN A 631 -25.91 21.86 20.60
N PRO A 632 -26.95 22.69 20.46
CA PRO A 632 -27.48 23.50 21.55
C PRO A 632 -27.90 22.72 22.80
#